data_d20608e56c36d4588709bbed0fd0f686
#
_entry.id   d20608e56c36d4588709bbed0fd0f686
#
_cell.length_a   1.000
_cell.length_b   1.000
_cell.length_c   1.000
_cell.angle_alpha   90.00
_cell.angle_beta   90.00
_cell.angle_gamma   90.00
#
_symmetry.space_group_name_H-M   'P 1'
#
loop_
_entity.id
_entity.type
_entity.pdbx_description
1 polymer ?
#
loop_
_entity_poly.entity_id
_entity_poly.type
_entity_poly.pdbx_seq_one_letter_code
_entity_poly.pdbx_strand_id
1 'polypeptide(L)'
;MVSGVTDGIEFVVGYGDYITERSTINRLITYDTLFIAMQYMGFALRGKPYMAVGRNFLYRKSTFYKYKGFAGHLHIVSGDDDLLINKAGNATNTAVATRAESKTMSVAEPTMSKWLLQKSRHLTSSSLYTKSSRRRIGGEVASRALFYLLVVCGLAYADLYVSAFVLSLFVLRYAMQAVVINKTAKRLQSRRYSISILIFDIVLPVISLWLMIKGCIIKK
;
A
#
# COMPACT_ATOMS: atom_id res chain seq x y z
N MET A 1 -7.60 -7.77 -17.15
CA MET A 1 -7.22 -8.77 -16.13
C MET A 1 -7.35 -10.21 -16.64
N VAL A 2 -8.43 -10.59 -17.30
CA VAL A 2 -8.64 -11.98 -17.78
C VAL A 2 -7.50 -12.48 -18.67
N SER A 3 -6.90 -11.62 -19.50
CA SER A 3 -5.72 -11.96 -20.32
C SER A 3 -4.45 -12.32 -19.51
N GLY A 4 -4.43 -12.07 -18.22
CA GLY A 4 -3.34 -12.51 -17.33
C GLY A 4 -3.54 -13.90 -16.73
N VAL A 5 -4.68 -14.55 -17.03
CA VAL A 5 -5.00 -15.89 -16.54
C VAL A 5 -4.47 -16.90 -17.56
N THR A 6 -3.22 -17.29 -17.39
CA THR A 6 -2.59 -18.39 -18.13
C THR A 6 -2.63 -19.68 -17.29
N ASP A 7 -2.13 -20.79 -17.85
CA ASP A 7 -2.03 -22.04 -17.11
C ASP A 7 -1.16 -21.87 -15.86
N GLY A 8 -1.65 -22.37 -14.73
CA GLY A 8 -1.01 -22.24 -13.43
C GLY A 8 -1.32 -20.95 -12.67
N ILE A 9 -1.81 -19.88 -13.31
CA ILE A 9 -2.18 -18.64 -12.62
C ILE A 9 -3.55 -18.79 -11.97
N GLU A 10 -3.58 -18.63 -10.66
CA GLU A 10 -4.78 -18.70 -9.82
C GLU A 10 -5.26 -17.31 -9.38
N PHE A 11 -4.35 -16.33 -9.27
CA PHE A 11 -4.62 -14.96 -8.83
C PHE A 11 -4.10 -13.94 -9.83
N VAL A 12 -4.86 -12.87 -10.08
CA VAL A 12 -4.37 -11.69 -10.78
C VAL A 12 -4.64 -10.45 -9.94
N VAL A 13 -3.57 -9.74 -9.60
CA VAL A 13 -3.61 -8.52 -8.77
C VAL A 13 -3.53 -7.31 -9.68
N GLY A 14 -4.47 -6.39 -9.54
CA GLY A 14 -4.53 -5.16 -10.33
C GLY A 14 -4.58 -3.89 -9.49
N TYR A 15 -4.50 -2.74 -10.15
CA TYR A 15 -4.56 -1.42 -9.53
C TYR A 15 -6.00 -0.92 -9.46
N GLY A 16 -6.52 -0.71 -8.26
CA GLY A 16 -7.80 -0.04 -8.02
C GLY A 16 -7.57 1.43 -7.65
N ASP A 17 -7.82 2.34 -8.59
CA ASP A 17 -7.65 3.78 -8.40
C ASP A 17 -8.95 4.45 -7.93
N TYR A 18 -8.86 5.74 -7.64
CA TYR A 18 -10.02 6.60 -7.37
C TYR A 18 -10.13 7.70 -8.42
N ILE A 19 -11.37 8.13 -8.69
CA ILE A 19 -11.65 9.28 -9.54
C ILE A 19 -10.95 10.51 -8.96
N THR A 20 -10.21 11.23 -9.82
CA THR A 20 -9.45 12.40 -9.41
C THR A 20 -10.36 13.63 -9.29
N GLU A 21 -10.40 14.24 -8.12
CA GLU A 21 -11.14 15.45 -7.80
C GLU A 21 -10.22 16.56 -7.31
N ARG A 22 -10.70 17.81 -7.35
CA ARG A 22 -9.97 18.99 -6.90
C ARG A 22 -10.11 19.21 -5.39
N SER A 23 -9.78 18.20 -4.58
CA SER A 23 -9.80 18.33 -3.12
C SER A 23 -8.51 17.81 -2.51
N THR A 24 -8.11 18.36 -1.37
CA THR A 24 -6.91 17.92 -0.62
C THR A 24 -7.08 16.49 -0.11
N ILE A 25 -8.29 16.16 0.36
CA ILE A 25 -8.60 14.81 0.84
C ILE A 25 -8.53 13.79 -0.30
N ASN A 26 -9.09 14.08 -1.47
CA ASN A 26 -8.98 13.20 -2.63
C ASN A 26 -7.51 13.03 -3.05
N ARG A 27 -6.70 14.10 -3.00
CA ARG A 27 -5.27 14.03 -3.30
C ARG A 27 -4.51 13.15 -2.33
N LEU A 28 -4.85 13.19 -1.05
CA LEU A 28 -4.29 12.32 -0.01
C LEU A 28 -4.68 10.85 -0.24
N ILE A 29 -5.98 10.59 -0.48
CA ILE A 29 -6.51 9.24 -0.70
C ILE A 29 -5.90 8.60 -1.94
N THR A 30 -5.86 9.34 -3.06
CA THR A 30 -5.28 8.83 -4.32
C THR A 30 -3.78 8.57 -4.19
N TYR A 31 -3.04 9.39 -3.43
CA TYR A 31 -1.64 9.14 -3.12
C TYR A 31 -1.45 7.89 -2.26
N ASP A 32 -2.18 7.77 -1.15
CA ASP A 32 -2.14 6.60 -0.26
C ASP A 32 -2.42 5.30 -1.03
N THR A 33 -3.44 5.35 -1.90
CA THR A 33 -3.83 4.21 -2.75
C THR A 33 -2.73 3.84 -3.75
N LEU A 34 -2.13 4.82 -4.43
CA LEU A 34 -1.03 4.57 -5.36
C LEU A 34 0.19 4.01 -4.63
N PHE A 35 0.55 4.56 -3.47
CA PHE A 35 1.69 4.11 -2.67
C PHE A 35 1.51 2.68 -2.20
N ILE A 36 0.34 2.32 -1.66
CA ILE A 36 -0.01 0.95 -1.26
C ILE A 36 0.01 0.01 -2.48
N ALA A 37 -0.51 0.46 -3.64
CA ALA A 37 -0.50 -0.32 -4.87
C ALA A 37 0.92 -0.61 -5.35
N MET A 38 1.81 0.37 -5.32
CA MET A 38 3.24 0.17 -5.63
C MET A 38 3.86 -0.90 -4.74
N GLN A 39 3.47 -0.93 -3.47
CA GLN A 39 3.99 -1.88 -2.49
C GLN A 39 3.46 -3.30 -2.77
N TYR A 40 2.15 -3.53 -2.82
CA TYR A 40 1.62 -4.89 -3.00
C TYR A 40 1.88 -5.46 -4.40
N MET A 41 1.76 -4.65 -5.45
CA MET A 41 2.08 -5.07 -6.81
C MET A 41 3.59 -5.33 -6.96
N GLY A 42 4.43 -4.49 -6.37
CA GLY A 42 5.89 -4.67 -6.38
C GLY A 42 6.34 -5.94 -5.66
N PHE A 43 5.73 -6.29 -4.54
CA PHE A 43 5.98 -7.57 -3.87
C PHE A 43 5.45 -8.76 -4.68
N ALA A 44 4.28 -8.65 -5.29
CA ALA A 44 3.73 -9.70 -6.14
C ALA A 44 4.60 -9.95 -7.37
N LEU A 45 5.12 -8.90 -8.04
CA LEU A 45 6.08 -9.01 -9.14
C LEU A 45 7.40 -9.70 -8.73
N ARG A 46 7.77 -9.62 -7.44
CA ARG A 46 8.92 -10.35 -6.87
C ARG A 46 8.57 -11.75 -6.37
N GLY A 47 7.40 -12.28 -6.72
CA GLY A 47 6.94 -13.60 -6.30
C GLY A 47 6.57 -13.70 -4.81
N LYS A 48 6.28 -12.57 -4.18
CA LYS A 48 5.95 -12.48 -2.74
C LYS A 48 4.62 -11.74 -2.53
N PRO A 49 3.53 -12.16 -3.16
CA PRO A 49 2.24 -11.51 -3.00
C PRO A 49 1.81 -11.58 -1.53
N TYR A 50 1.14 -10.53 -1.04
CA TYR A 50 0.67 -10.50 0.35
C TYR A 50 -0.68 -9.81 0.52
N MET A 51 -1.11 -9.05 -0.48
CA MET A 51 -2.30 -8.24 -0.45
C MET A 51 -2.85 -8.07 -1.87
N ALA A 52 -4.13 -7.90 -2.00
CA ALA A 52 -4.82 -7.43 -3.20
C ALA A 52 -5.92 -6.46 -2.79
N VAL A 53 -6.38 -5.63 -3.71
CA VAL A 53 -7.52 -4.74 -3.47
C VAL A 53 -8.73 -5.35 -4.12
N GLY A 54 -9.79 -5.69 -3.34
CA GLY A 54 -10.99 -6.35 -3.83
C GLY A 54 -11.66 -5.67 -5.00
N ARG A 55 -11.46 -4.35 -5.15
CA ARG A 55 -11.94 -3.58 -6.31
C ARG A 55 -11.28 -3.97 -7.64
N ASN A 56 -10.08 -4.59 -7.58
CA ASN A 56 -9.35 -5.05 -8.77
C ASN A 56 -8.51 -6.29 -8.48
N PHE A 57 -9.18 -7.34 -8.07
CA PHE A 57 -8.61 -8.64 -7.76
C PHE A 57 -9.41 -9.74 -8.47
N LEU A 58 -8.69 -10.62 -9.14
CA LEU A 58 -9.28 -11.78 -9.81
C LEU A 58 -8.65 -13.05 -9.26
N TYR A 59 -9.46 -14.07 -9.03
CA TYR A 59 -9.01 -15.40 -8.62
C TYR A 59 -9.87 -16.50 -9.27
N ARG A 60 -9.30 -17.68 -9.41
CA ARG A 60 -10.04 -18.84 -9.93
C ARG A 60 -11.07 -19.32 -8.90
N LYS A 61 -12.27 -19.64 -9.36
CA LYS A 61 -13.34 -20.19 -8.51
C LYS A 61 -12.91 -21.48 -7.79
N SER A 62 -12.17 -22.35 -8.48
CA SER A 62 -11.60 -23.57 -7.89
C SER A 62 -10.65 -23.28 -6.72
N THR A 63 -9.80 -22.28 -6.87
CA THR A 63 -8.88 -21.83 -5.81
C THR A 63 -9.63 -21.27 -4.60
N PHE A 64 -10.68 -20.48 -4.85
CA PHE A 64 -11.54 -19.97 -3.78
C PHE A 64 -12.11 -21.11 -2.92
N TYR A 65 -12.70 -22.12 -3.54
CA TYR A 65 -13.25 -23.27 -2.79
C TYR A 65 -12.16 -24.13 -2.13
N LYS A 66 -11.00 -24.33 -2.80
CA LYS A 66 -9.86 -25.07 -2.25
C LYS A 66 -9.40 -24.50 -0.90
N TYR A 67 -9.40 -23.18 -0.77
CA TYR A 67 -9.01 -22.48 0.47
C TYR A 67 -10.19 -22.16 1.39
N LYS A 68 -11.37 -22.76 1.14
CA LYS A 68 -12.63 -22.56 1.90
C LYS A 68 -13.15 -21.12 1.86
N GLY A 69 -12.83 -20.38 0.80
CA GLY A 69 -13.28 -19.00 0.59
C GLY A 69 -12.98 -18.11 1.78
N PHE A 70 -14.00 -17.41 2.26
CA PHE A 70 -13.92 -16.51 3.41
C PHE A 70 -14.29 -17.19 4.75
N ALA A 71 -14.56 -18.50 4.77
CA ALA A 71 -15.08 -19.19 5.96
C ALA A 71 -14.19 -19.03 7.22
N GLY A 72 -12.87 -18.93 7.04
CA GLY A 72 -11.94 -18.71 8.16
C GLY A 72 -11.91 -17.28 8.72
N HIS A 73 -12.63 -16.33 8.09
CA HIS A 73 -12.50 -14.90 8.36
C HIS A 73 -13.86 -14.16 8.43
N LEU A 74 -14.98 -14.90 8.56
CA LEU A 74 -16.35 -14.34 8.58
C LEU A 74 -16.58 -13.35 9.75
N HIS A 75 -15.78 -13.42 10.80
CA HIS A 75 -15.83 -12.50 11.93
C HIS A 75 -15.10 -11.17 11.70
N ILE A 76 -14.45 -11.01 10.53
CA ILE A 76 -13.68 -9.82 10.19
C ILE A 76 -14.47 -8.97 9.20
N VAL A 77 -14.61 -7.69 9.49
CA VAL A 77 -15.44 -6.76 8.70
C VAL A 77 -14.79 -6.38 7.36
N SER A 78 -13.49 -6.65 7.17
CA SER A 78 -12.72 -6.23 5.98
C SER A 78 -11.45 -7.05 5.83
N GLY A 79 -10.93 -7.21 4.60
CA GLY A 79 -9.65 -7.86 4.31
C GLY A 79 -9.76 -9.32 3.88
N ASP A 80 -10.93 -9.77 3.51
CA ASP A 80 -11.20 -11.09 2.94
C ASP A 80 -10.37 -11.35 1.67
N ASP A 81 -10.26 -10.36 0.79
CA ASP A 81 -9.40 -10.33 -0.39
C ASP A 81 -7.90 -10.43 -0.02
N ASP A 82 -7.45 -9.63 0.93
CA ASP A 82 -6.09 -9.61 1.43
C ASP A 82 -5.68 -10.96 2.04
N LEU A 83 -6.54 -11.53 2.88
CA LEU A 83 -6.23 -12.75 3.61
C LEU A 83 -6.22 -13.98 2.70
N LEU A 84 -7.04 -14.00 1.66
CA LEU A 84 -7.04 -15.08 0.68
C LEU A 84 -5.69 -15.14 -0.06
N ILE A 85 -5.24 -14.03 -0.62
CA ILE A 85 -3.95 -14.00 -1.34
C ILE A 85 -2.75 -14.11 -0.40
N ASN A 86 -2.83 -13.58 0.83
CA ASN A 86 -1.78 -13.69 1.83
C ASN A 86 -1.51 -15.15 2.23
N LYS A 87 -2.56 -15.97 2.25
CA LYS A 87 -2.52 -17.39 2.59
C LYS A 87 -2.11 -18.26 1.40
N ALA A 88 -2.62 -17.97 0.22
CA ALA A 88 -2.61 -18.87 -0.94
C ALA A 88 -1.70 -18.39 -2.09
N GLY A 89 -1.40 -17.10 -2.17
CA GLY A 89 -0.61 -16.52 -3.24
C GLY A 89 0.89 -16.83 -3.12
N ASN A 90 1.51 -17.10 -4.25
CA ASN A 90 2.97 -17.35 -4.36
C ASN A 90 3.50 -16.90 -5.74
N ALA A 91 4.80 -17.14 -5.97
CA ALA A 91 5.48 -16.72 -7.19
C ALA A 91 4.96 -17.38 -8.47
N THR A 92 4.40 -18.59 -8.37
CA THR A 92 4.01 -19.40 -9.54
C THR A 92 2.53 -19.25 -9.89
N ASN A 93 1.69 -18.86 -8.90
CA ASN A 93 0.25 -18.79 -9.10
C ASN A 93 -0.32 -17.36 -9.13
N THR A 94 0.52 -16.33 -9.00
CA THR A 94 0.07 -14.94 -8.92
C THR A 94 0.66 -14.10 -10.05
N ALA A 95 -0.20 -13.51 -10.87
CA ALA A 95 0.15 -12.52 -11.89
C ALA A 95 -0.23 -11.10 -11.45
N VAL A 96 0.41 -10.10 -12.05
CA VAL A 96 0.15 -8.68 -11.80
C VAL A 96 -0.29 -7.99 -13.08
N ALA A 97 -1.46 -7.40 -13.07
CA ALA A 97 -2.01 -6.62 -14.16
C ALA A 97 -1.51 -5.17 -14.09
N THR A 98 -0.48 -4.84 -14.87
CA THR A 98 0.17 -3.51 -14.89
C THR A 98 -0.26 -2.62 -16.06
N ARG A 99 -1.14 -3.10 -16.94
CA ARG A 99 -1.66 -2.31 -18.05
C ARG A 99 -2.69 -1.31 -17.53
N ALA A 100 -2.67 -0.09 -18.08
CA ALA A 100 -3.59 0.97 -17.67
C ALA A 100 -5.07 0.60 -17.87
N GLU A 101 -5.38 -0.16 -18.93
CA GLU A 101 -6.73 -0.62 -19.27
C GLU A 101 -7.27 -1.64 -18.25
N SER A 102 -6.40 -2.24 -17.43
CA SER A 102 -6.82 -3.17 -16.36
C SER A 102 -7.16 -2.44 -15.06
N LYS A 103 -6.98 -1.12 -15.00
CA LYS A 103 -7.28 -0.31 -13.83
C LYS A 103 -8.80 -0.20 -13.61
N THR A 104 -9.23 -0.34 -12.37
CA THR A 104 -10.60 -0.02 -11.96
C THR A 104 -10.66 1.34 -11.29
N MET A 105 -11.80 2.02 -11.40
CA MET A 105 -12.01 3.34 -10.81
C MET A 105 -13.15 3.28 -9.79
N SER A 106 -12.99 3.98 -8.68
CA SER A 106 -14.02 4.13 -7.63
C SER A 106 -14.12 5.58 -7.19
N VAL A 107 -15.19 5.94 -6.52
CA VAL A 107 -15.34 7.25 -5.86
C VAL A 107 -14.62 7.19 -4.52
N ALA A 108 -13.81 8.21 -4.22
CA ALA A 108 -13.13 8.33 -2.94
C ALA A 108 -14.10 8.78 -1.82
N GLU A 109 -13.75 8.47 -0.58
CA GLU A 109 -14.51 8.99 0.56
C GLU A 109 -14.45 10.53 0.58
N PRO A 110 -15.59 11.22 0.74
CA PRO A 110 -15.66 12.67 0.59
C PRO A 110 -15.07 13.44 1.78
N THR A 111 -14.92 12.79 2.94
CA THR A 111 -14.45 13.44 4.17
C THR A 111 -13.31 12.66 4.83
N MET A 112 -12.46 13.40 5.57
CA MET A 112 -11.37 12.81 6.35
C MET A 112 -11.87 11.76 7.34
N SER A 113 -12.97 12.02 8.03
CA SER A 113 -13.55 11.10 9.03
C SER A 113 -13.97 9.77 8.41
N LYS A 114 -14.65 9.80 7.25
CA LYS A 114 -15.06 8.58 6.53
C LYS A 114 -13.87 7.81 6.01
N TRP A 115 -12.87 8.50 5.46
CA TRP A 115 -11.65 7.86 5.01
C TRP A 115 -10.85 7.23 6.15
N LEU A 116 -10.70 7.90 7.30
CA LEU A 116 -10.06 7.34 8.48
C LEU A 116 -10.77 6.09 8.99
N LEU A 117 -12.11 6.08 8.96
CA LEU A 117 -12.90 4.90 9.30
C LEU A 117 -12.65 3.74 8.32
N GLN A 118 -12.62 4.02 7.02
CA GLN A 118 -12.29 3.04 5.98
C GLN A 118 -10.86 2.50 6.19
N LYS A 119 -9.87 3.38 6.39
CA LYS A 119 -8.47 3.00 6.61
C LYS A 119 -8.28 2.18 7.89
N SER A 120 -8.99 2.51 8.96
CA SER A 120 -8.92 1.74 10.22
C SER A 120 -9.41 0.30 10.03
N ARG A 121 -10.47 0.09 9.26
CA ARG A 121 -10.97 -1.26 8.92
C ARG A 121 -9.93 -2.06 8.13
N HIS A 122 -9.30 -1.47 7.13
CA HIS A 122 -8.23 -2.14 6.36
C HIS A 122 -6.99 -2.48 7.21
N LEU A 123 -6.65 -1.64 8.19
CA LEU A 123 -5.52 -1.91 9.07
C LEU A 123 -5.74 -3.10 10.01
N THR A 124 -7.01 -3.44 10.34
CA THR A 124 -7.30 -4.59 11.22
C THR A 124 -6.91 -5.93 10.58
N SER A 125 -7.03 -6.08 9.26
CA SER A 125 -6.66 -7.31 8.55
C SER A 125 -5.15 -7.57 8.55
N SER A 126 -4.33 -6.52 8.60
CA SER A 126 -2.87 -6.64 8.55
C SER A 126 -2.27 -7.43 9.71
N SER A 127 -2.94 -7.46 10.87
CA SER A 127 -2.52 -8.26 12.03
C SER A 127 -2.59 -9.77 11.78
N LEU A 128 -3.42 -10.18 10.82
CA LEU A 128 -3.65 -11.57 10.45
C LEU A 128 -2.76 -12.06 9.31
N TYR A 129 -1.96 -11.19 8.73
CA TYR A 129 -1.00 -11.55 7.69
C TYR A 129 0.06 -12.52 8.22
N THR A 130 0.63 -13.31 7.33
CA THR A 130 1.74 -14.22 7.66
C THR A 130 2.90 -13.46 8.31
N LYS A 131 3.64 -14.13 9.19
CA LYS A 131 4.82 -13.53 9.88
C LYS A 131 5.82 -12.91 8.87
N SER A 132 5.99 -13.55 7.71
CA SER A 132 6.86 -13.07 6.64
C SER A 132 6.36 -11.76 6.04
N SER A 133 5.07 -11.65 5.72
CA SER A 133 4.45 -10.44 5.20
C SER A 133 4.52 -9.29 6.20
N ARG A 134 4.19 -9.55 7.46
CA ARG A 134 4.27 -8.56 8.55
C ARG A 134 5.70 -8.03 8.74
N ARG A 135 6.72 -8.90 8.69
CA ARG A 135 8.13 -8.47 8.79
C ARG A 135 8.55 -7.57 7.64
N ARG A 136 8.12 -7.87 6.40
CA ARG A 136 8.45 -7.04 5.23
C ARG A 136 7.80 -5.66 5.30
N ILE A 137 6.50 -5.60 5.61
CA ILE A 137 5.76 -4.35 5.73
C ILE A 137 6.31 -3.54 6.92
N GLY A 138 6.50 -4.19 8.08
CA GLY A 138 7.06 -3.56 9.26
C GLY A 138 8.49 -3.06 9.05
N GLY A 139 9.32 -3.80 8.31
CA GLY A 139 10.67 -3.38 7.94
C GLY A 139 10.68 -2.12 7.07
N GLU A 140 9.75 -1.99 6.13
CA GLU A 140 9.60 -0.77 5.33
C GLU A 140 9.23 0.43 6.23
N VAL A 141 8.22 0.28 7.08
CA VAL A 141 7.79 1.33 8.00
C VAL A 141 8.91 1.71 8.98
N ALA A 142 9.60 0.72 9.56
CA ALA A 142 10.70 0.94 10.49
C ALA A 142 11.89 1.65 9.83
N SER A 143 12.27 1.25 8.61
CA SER A 143 13.37 1.88 7.86
C SER A 143 13.06 3.35 7.53
N ARG A 144 11.80 3.65 7.21
CA ARG A 144 11.33 5.01 6.96
C ARG A 144 11.38 5.86 8.23
N ALA A 145 10.86 5.33 9.34
CA ALA A 145 10.90 6.02 10.63
C ALA A 145 12.34 6.30 11.08
N LEU A 146 13.23 5.29 10.97
CA LEU A 146 14.64 5.44 11.29
C LEU A 146 15.32 6.50 10.41
N PHE A 147 15.03 6.53 9.11
CA PHE A 147 15.57 7.55 8.22
C PHE A 147 15.20 8.96 8.68
N TYR A 148 13.93 9.23 8.96
CA TYR A 148 13.50 10.55 9.43
C TYR A 148 14.06 10.90 10.81
N LEU A 149 14.18 9.93 11.72
CA LEU A 149 14.82 10.11 13.01
C LEU A 149 16.29 10.54 12.83
N LEU A 150 17.04 9.83 11.97
CA LEU A 150 18.44 10.16 11.69
C LEU A 150 18.60 11.52 11.02
N VAL A 151 17.67 11.91 10.14
CA VAL A 151 17.67 13.26 9.56
C VAL A 151 17.47 14.31 10.64
N VAL A 152 16.49 14.15 11.53
CA VAL A 152 16.24 15.11 12.63
C VAL A 152 17.46 15.19 13.57
N CYS A 153 18.00 14.06 14.00
CA CYS A 153 19.17 14.02 14.87
C CYS A 153 20.42 14.64 14.20
N GLY A 154 20.65 14.30 12.92
CA GLY A 154 21.80 14.83 12.19
C GLY A 154 21.73 16.34 11.96
N LEU A 155 20.54 16.90 11.78
CA LEU A 155 20.37 18.35 11.65
C LEU A 155 20.41 19.10 13.00
N ALA A 156 20.03 18.42 14.10
CA ALA A 156 19.96 19.05 15.42
C ALA A 156 21.30 19.05 16.19
N TYR A 157 22.12 18.01 16.00
CA TYR A 157 23.29 17.76 16.86
C TYR A 157 24.62 17.66 16.11
N ALA A 158 24.62 17.64 14.77
CA ALA A 158 25.83 17.49 13.99
C ALA A 158 26.44 18.87 13.61
N ASP A 159 27.72 18.85 13.25
CA ASP A 159 28.40 20.01 12.66
C ASP A 159 27.85 20.33 11.26
N LEU A 160 28.35 21.45 10.69
CA LEU A 160 27.90 21.93 9.39
C LEU A 160 28.12 20.92 8.27
N TYR A 161 29.23 20.17 8.27
CA TYR A 161 29.56 19.23 7.20
C TYR A 161 28.64 18.01 7.25
N VAL A 162 28.43 17.46 8.45
CA VAL A 162 27.50 16.33 8.65
C VAL A 162 26.07 16.74 8.35
N SER A 163 25.65 17.93 8.77
CA SER A 163 24.32 18.47 8.46
C SER A 163 24.11 18.64 6.95
N ALA A 164 25.09 19.16 6.22
CA ALA A 164 25.03 19.27 4.76
C ALA A 164 24.96 17.89 4.07
N PHE A 165 25.71 16.92 4.57
CA PHE A 165 25.64 15.53 4.08
C PHE A 165 24.26 14.92 4.32
N VAL A 166 23.70 15.03 5.52
CA VAL A 166 22.36 14.55 5.87
C VAL A 166 21.29 15.19 4.99
N LEU A 167 21.38 16.51 4.77
CA LEU A 167 20.47 17.22 3.88
C LEU A 167 20.57 16.72 2.43
N SER A 168 21.78 16.44 1.94
CA SER A 168 21.98 15.89 0.60
C SER A 168 21.32 14.51 0.43
N LEU A 169 21.44 13.64 1.44
CA LEU A 169 20.77 12.34 1.45
C LEU A 169 19.24 12.48 1.48
N PHE A 170 18.73 13.45 2.24
CA PHE A 170 17.29 13.74 2.29
C PHE A 170 16.76 14.19 0.91
N VAL A 171 17.47 15.12 0.26
CA VAL A 171 17.11 15.61 -1.08
C VAL A 171 17.19 14.49 -2.11
N LEU A 172 18.24 13.66 -2.07
CA LEU A 172 18.40 12.51 -2.96
C LEU A 172 17.25 11.51 -2.80
N ARG A 173 16.90 11.16 -1.55
CA ARG A 173 15.76 10.28 -1.26
C ARG A 173 14.46 10.85 -1.84
N TYR A 174 14.19 12.13 -1.61
CA TYR A 174 12.99 12.79 -2.13
C TYR A 174 12.95 12.77 -3.65
N ALA A 175 14.06 13.07 -4.32
CA ALA A 175 14.17 13.04 -5.78
C ALA A 175 13.90 11.63 -6.32
N MET A 176 14.49 10.59 -5.71
CA MET A 176 14.25 9.19 -6.08
C MET A 176 12.77 8.81 -5.90
N GLN A 177 12.16 9.16 -4.76
CA GLN A 177 10.74 8.91 -4.53
C GLN A 177 9.88 9.61 -5.58
N ALA A 178 10.14 10.87 -5.87
CA ALA A 178 9.41 11.64 -6.87
C ALA A 178 9.48 10.99 -8.26
N VAL A 179 10.67 10.53 -8.66
CA VAL A 179 10.86 9.82 -9.93
C VAL A 179 10.09 8.50 -9.94
N VAL A 180 10.23 7.65 -8.93
CA VAL A 180 9.60 6.32 -8.89
C VAL A 180 8.09 6.43 -8.83
N ILE A 181 7.54 7.27 -7.94
CA ILE A 181 6.10 7.47 -7.79
C ILE A 181 5.49 8.00 -9.09
N ASN A 182 6.11 9.02 -9.71
CA ASN A 182 5.55 9.63 -10.92
C ASN A 182 5.73 8.77 -12.18
N LYS A 183 6.80 7.96 -12.28
CA LYS A 183 6.92 6.95 -13.34
C LYS A 183 5.83 5.88 -13.21
N THR A 184 5.56 5.42 -12.00
CA THR A 184 4.49 4.44 -11.73
C THR A 184 3.12 5.07 -11.99
N ALA A 185 2.87 6.29 -11.52
CA ALA A 185 1.64 7.03 -11.79
C ALA A 185 1.40 7.19 -13.31
N LYS A 186 2.45 7.53 -14.06
CA LYS A 186 2.37 7.61 -15.55
C LYS A 186 2.01 6.25 -16.16
N ARG A 187 2.66 5.17 -15.72
CA ARG A 187 2.39 3.81 -16.25
C ARG A 187 0.98 3.33 -15.97
N LEU A 188 0.45 3.65 -14.78
CA LEU A 188 -0.89 3.27 -14.36
C LEU A 188 -1.96 4.31 -14.72
N GLN A 189 -1.61 5.36 -15.47
CA GLN A 189 -2.49 6.51 -15.82
C GLN A 189 -3.19 7.08 -14.59
N SER A 190 -2.44 7.23 -13.50
CA SER A 190 -2.90 7.82 -12.25
C SER A 190 -2.38 9.26 -12.10
N ARG A 191 -2.85 9.95 -11.06
CA ARG A 191 -2.45 11.32 -10.73
C ARG A 191 -0.95 11.40 -10.43
N ARG A 192 -0.30 12.48 -10.88
CA ARG A 192 1.09 12.80 -10.54
C ARG A 192 1.18 13.68 -9.31
N TYR A 193 2.31 13.60 -8.62
CA TYR A 193 2.57 14.28 -7.37
C TYR A 193 3.92 15.02 -7.43
N SER A 194 4.05 16.10 -6.64
CA SER A 194 5.29 16.89 -6.48
C SER A 194 5.57 17.11 -4.99
N ILE A 195 5.50 18.31 -4.49
CA ILE A 195 5.72 18.66 -3.08
C ILE A 195 4.85 17.83 -2.11
N SER A 196 3.64 17.44 -2.53
CA SER A 196 2.77 16.58 -1.73
C SER A 196 3.38 15.21 -1.38
N ILE A 197 4.37 14.71 -2.14
CA ILE A 197 5.09 13.47 -1.80
C ILE A 197 5.76 13.63 -0.43
N LEU A 198 6.47 14.73 -0.21
CA LEU A 198 7.19 14.99 1.04
C LEU A 198 6.22 15.03 2.23
N ILE A 199 5.11 15.74 2.08
CA ILE A 199 4.10 15.86 3.14
C ILE A 199 3.46 14.51 3.43
N PHE A 200 3.04 13.80 2.40
CA PHE A 200 2.30 12.55 2.56
C PHE A 200 3.18 11.38 3.01
N ASP A 201 4.48 11.40 2.67
CA ASP A 201 5.43 10.39 3.15
C ASP A 201 5.63 10.44 4.68
N ILE A 202 5.42 11.59 5.30
CA ILE A 202 5.46 11.79 6.76
C ILE A 202 4.07 11.56 7.37
N VAL A 203 3.03 12.19 6.81
CA VAL A 203 1.68 12.21 7.40
C VAL A 203 1.01 10.83 7.41
N LEU A 204 1.14 10.06 6.32
CA LEU A 204 0.45 8.77 6.20
C LEU A 204 0.92 7.71 7.20
N PRO A 205 2.23 7.52 7.47
CA PRO A 205 2.69 6.62 8.53
C PRO A 205 2.21 7.05 9.92
N VAL A 206 2.19 8.36 10.21
CA VAL A 206 1.69 8.90 11.48
C VAL A 206 0.20 8.60 11.66
N ILE A 207 -0.61 8.85 10.62
CA ILE A 207 -2.04 8.49 10.63
C ILE A 207 -2.22 6.99 10.84
N SER A 208 -1.46 6.16 10.12
CA SER A 208 -1.56 4.71 10.23
C SER A 208 -1.19 4.21 11.63
N LEU A 209 -0.12 4.73 12.21
CA LEU A 209 0.31 4.42 13.58
C LEU A 209 -0.75 4.84 14.60
N TRP A 210 -1.27 6.06 14.47
CA TRP A 210 -2.33 6.56 15.34
C TRP A 210 -3.59 5.68 15.30
N LEU A 211 -4.02 5.27 14.09
CA LEU A 211 -5.17 4.37 13.93
C LEU A 211 -4.92 2.98 14.53
N MET A 212 -3.71 2.44 14.41
CA MET A 212 -3.34 1.17 15.02
C MET A 212 -3.38 1.24 16.54
N ILE A 213 -2.81 2.29 17.15
CA ILE A 213 -2.84 2.50 18.60
C ILE A 213 -4.28 2.64 19.10
N LYS A 214 -5.09 3.47 18.42
CA LYS A 214 -6.51 3.64 18.75
C LYS A 214 -7.28 2.32 18.66
N GLY A 215 -7.03 1.53 17.61
CA GLY A 215 -7.66 0.21 17.44
C GLY A 215 -7.26 -0.81 18.52
N CYS A 216 -6.05 -0.73 19.07
CA CYS A 216 -5.62 -1.56 20.20
C CYS A 216 -6.30 -1.15 21.51
N ILE A 217 -6.57 0.14 21.72
CA ILE A 217 -7.20 0.66 22.94
C ILE A 217 -8.70 0.30 22.98
N ILE A 218 -9.38 0.34 21.84
CA ILE A 218 -10.84 0.09 21.77
C ILE A 218 -11.16 -1.42 21.85
N LYS A 219 -10.20 -2.31 21.59
CA LYS A 219 -10.37 -3.78 21.71
C LYS A 219 -10.17 -4.32 23.14
N LYS A 220 -9.83 -3.49 24.10
CA LYS A 220 -9.83 -3.80 25.53
C LYS A 220 -11.15 -3.32 26.15
#